data_5e60e73c3e5191f27c3454eccb8ee0fa
#
_entry.id   5e60e73c3e5191f27c3454eccb8ee0fa
#
_cell.length_a   1.000
_cell.length_b   1.000
_cell.length_c   1.000
_cell.angle_alpha   90.00
_cell.angle_beta   90.00
_cell.angle_gamma   90.00
#
_symmetry.space_group_name_H-M   'P 1'
#
loop_
_entity.id
_entity.type
_entity.pdbx_description
1 polymer ?
#
loop_
_entity_poly.entity_id
_entity_poly.type
_entity_poly.pdbx_seq_one_letter_code
_entity_poly.pdbx_strand_id
1 'polypeptide(L)'
;LAASLRDWDFLLPELDAAGYHGYALDLLGHGESPKLDSRAYKTKWVYKHFVQWIDALQFPEPPILVGHSLGGYLCLRYAIRHPEKVRALVLTNPFYKLDQLPALLRRTYRRPTINALVVERMPEWIFRWIIDLTNAALGRTGDSDLTLSDSVRLQTALDYKRTAPGAFNIPNTVRDLTSDLPRVTMPTLLLWGDRDQTLAPDSFPALLRSLPNARGQAVSGGHVPHQSNPSEFNRLVLEFLKSLP
;
A
#
# COMPACT_ATOMS: atom_id res chain seq x y z
N LEU A 1 1.09 -4.61 2.63
CA LEU A 1 1.39 -5.71 3.56
C LEU A 1 2.65 -6.42 3.11
N ALA A 2 3.55 -6.79 4.09
CA ALA A 2 4.82 -7.45 3.82
C ALA A 2 5.77 -6.65 2.89
N ALA A 3 5.83 -5.36 3.12
CA ALA A 3 6.69 -4.39 2.45
C ALA A 3 7.36 -3.51 3.51
N SER A 4 8.26 -2.64 3.10
CA SER A 4 8.94 -1.68 3.98
C SER A 4 8.86 -0.26 3.41
N LEU A 5 9.46 0.69 4.10
CA LEU A 5 9.60 2.07 3.61
C LEU A 5 10.31 2.15 2.24
N ARG A 6 11.04 1.08 1.84
CA ARG A 6 11.69 0.96 0.53
C ARG A 6 10.73 0.86 -0.65
N ASP A 7 9.44 0.64 -0.41
CA ASP A 7 8.40 0.79 -1.45
C ASP A 7 8.49 2.17 -2.13
N TRP A 8 9.03 3.16 -1.44
CA TRP A 8 9.11 4.55 -1.91
C TRP A 8 10.48 4.99 -2.41
N ASP A 9 11.43 4.05 -2.58
CA ASP A 9 12.82 4.34 -3.01
C ASP A 9 12.86 5.05 -4.39
N PHE A 10 11.86 4.86 -5.26
CA PHE A 10 11.76 5.56 -6.55
C PHE A 10 11.00 6.89 -6.48
N LEU A 11 10.13 7.09 -5.49
CA LEU A 11 9.35 8.32 -5.38
C LEU A 11 10.05 9.39 -4.52
N LEU A 12 10.67 8.99 -3.41
CA LEU A 12 11.27 9.94 -2.47
C LEU A 12 12.31 10.87 -3.12
N PRO A 13 13.25 10.40 -3.96
CA PRO A 13 14.20 11.27 -4.63
C PRO A 13 13.54 12.30 -5.56
N GLU A 14 12.46 11.91 -6.24
CA GLU A 14 11.72 12.80 -7.14
C GLU A 14 10.94 13.87 -6.37
N LEU A 15 10.41 13.52 -5.19
CA LEU A 15 9.78 14.48 -4.30
C LEU A 15 10.80 15.50 -3.77
N ASP A 16 11.97 15.04 -3.35
CA ASP A 16 13.06 15.91 -2.86
C ASP A 16 13.52 16.87 -3.97
N ALA A 17 13.75 16.37 -5.18
CA ALA A 17 14.10 17.18 -6.35
C ALA A 17 13.01 18.21 -6.72
N ALA A 18 11.75 17.94 -6.37
CA ALA A 18 10.62 18.85 -6.57
C ALA A 18 10.38 19.81 -5.38
N GLY A 19 11.23 19.78 -4.36
CA GLY A 19 11.15 20.65 -3.17
C GLY A 19 10.19 20.17 -2.08
N TYR A 20 9.77 18.89 -2.10
CA TYR A 20 8.97 18.27 -1.05
C TYR A 20 9.86 17.46 -0.09
N HIS A 21 9.57 17.52 1.20
CA HIS A 21 10.20 16.65 2.19
C HIS A 21 9.33 15.39 2.41
N GLY A 22 9.88 14.23 2.05
CA GLY A 22 9.21 12.95 2.21
C GLY A 22 9.62 12.21 3.49
N TYR A 23 8.63 11.68 4.21
CA TYR A 23 8.82 10.83 5.38
C TYR A 23 8.17 9.47 5.13
N ALA A 24 8.91 8.40 5.26
CA ALA A 24 8.41 7.04 5.07
C ALA A 24 8.43 6.26 6.38
N LEU A 25 7.40 5.44 6.61
CA LEU A 25 7.19 4.65 7.82
C LEU A 25 7.21 3.16 7.49
N ASP A 26 8.00 2.39 8.21
CA ASP A 26 7.75 0.97 8.36
C ASP A 26 6.55 0.75 9.29
N LEU A 27 5.49 0.13 8.82
CA LEU A 27 4.31 -0.14 9.64
C LEU A 27 4.64 -1.12 10.77
N LEU A 28 3.90 -1.06 11.88
CA LEU A 28 4.03 -2.00 12.99
C LEU A 28 4.06 -3.45 12.48
N GLY A 29 5.11 -4.18 12.82
CA GLY A 29 5.32 -5.56 12.37
C GLY A 29 6.02 -5.70 11.01
N HIS A 30 6.40 -4.61 10.37
CA HIS A 30 7.07 -4.57 9.06
C HIS A 30 8.45 -3.92 9.17
N GLY A 31 9.31 -4.16 8.19
CA GLY A 31 10.64 -3.54 8.08
C GLY A 31 11.42 -3.54 9.38
N GLU A 32 11.92 -2.39 9.81
CA GLU A 32 12.65 -2.18 11.06
C GLU A 32 11.75 -1.75 12.23
N SER A 33 10.44 -1.54 12.00
CA SER A 33 9.49 -1.20 13.07
C SER A 33 9.30 -2.32 14.08
N PRO A 34 8.88 -2.00 15.33
CA PRO A 34 8.66 -2.98 16.37
C PRO A 34 7.76 -4.14 15.93
N LYS A 35 8.09 -5.34 16.39
CA LYS A 35 7.33 -6.57 16.14
C LYS A 35 6.75 -7.07 17.45
N LEU A 36 5.41 -7.16 17.49
CA LEU A 36 4.70 -7.70 18.65
C LEU A 36 4.81 -9.22 18.67
N ASP A 37 4.95 -9.78 19.86
CA ASP A 37 4.81 -11.23 20.07
C ASP A 37 3.32 -11.63 20.00
N SER A 38 2.81 -11.68 18.76
CA SER A 38 1.43 -12.03 18.48
C SER A 38 1.32 -12.68 17.09
N ARG A 39 0.61 -13.79 17.02
CA ARG A 39 0.31 -14.50 15.77
C ARG A 39 -0.92 -13.94 15.03
N ALA A 40 -1.57 -12.92 15.58
CA ALA A 40 -2.80 -12.36 15.00
C ALA A 40 -2.86 -10.85 15.21
N TYR A 41 -2.09 -10.08 14.41
CA TYR A 41 -2.14 -8.64 14.44
C TYR A 41 -3.52 -8.13 14.04
N LYS A 42 -3.90 -7.01 14.62
CA LYS A 42 -5.15 -6.33 14.33
C LYS A 42 -4.89 -5.00 13.66
N THR A 43 -5.67 -4.66 12.65
CA THR A 43 -5.60 -3.37 11.94
C THR A 43 -5.61 -2.18 12.91
N LYS A 44 -6.34 -2.27 14.04
CA LYS A 44 -6.38 -1.19 15.04
C LYS A 44 -5.02 -0.91 15.69
N TRP A 45 -4.13 -1.90 15.81
CA TRP A 45 -2.79 -1.70 16.38
C TRP A 45 -1.87 -1.00 15.38
N VAL A 46 -1.93 -1.43 14.10
CA VAL A 46 -1.17 -0.79 13.02
C VAL A 46 -1.65 0.65 12.79
N TYR A 47 -2.96 0.87 12.82
CA TYR A 47 -3.53 2.22 12.73
C TYR A 47 -3.09 3.12 13.90
N LYS A 48 -3.08 2.60 15.13
CA LYS A 48 -2.59 3.36 16.28
C LYS A 48 -1.11 3.76 16.11
N HIS A 49 -0.27 2.84 15.67
CA HIS A 49 1.15 3.10 15.39
C HIS A 49 1.31 4.17 14.30
N PHE A 50 0.54 4.08 13.22
CA PHE A 50 0.54 5.06 12.14
C PHE A 50 0.13 6.47 12.64
N VAL A 51 -0.93 6.57 13.45
CA VAL A 51 -1.36 7.85 14.04
C VAL A 51 -0.29 8.42 14.97
N GLN A 52 0.28 7.60 15.85
CA GLN A 52 1.36 8.04 16.74
C GLN A 52 2.59 8.56 15.98
N TRP A 53 2.91 7.96 14.85
CA TRP A 53 4.00 8.43 14.00
C TRP A 53 3.68 9.79 13.35
N ILE A 54 2.47 9.98 12.80
CA ILE A 54 2.04 11.29 12.28
C ILE A 54 2.09 12.35 13.36
N ASP A 55 1.54 12.06 14.54
CA ASP A 55 1.51 13.01 15.66
C ASP A 55 2.93 13.37 16.15
N ALA A 56 3.86 12.43 16.11
CA ALA A 56 5.26 12.64 16.52
C ALA A 56 6.05 13.55 15.57
N LEU A 57 5.67 13.61 14.30
CA LEU A 57 6.32 14.47 13.30
C LEU A 57 5.96 15.96 13.45
N GLN A 58 4.89 16.28 14.19
CA GLN A 58 4.48 17.65 14.50
C GLN A 58 4.49 18.59 13.29
N PHE A 59 3.90 18.16 12.19
CA PHE A 59 3.83 18.95 10.97
C PHE A 59 3.21 20.33 11.23
N PRO A 60 3.83 21.43 10.73
CA PRO A 60 3.27 22.78 10.89
C PRO A 60 1.98 22.99 10.11
N GLU A 61 1.79 22.22 9.03
CA GLU A 61 0.60 22.21 8.17
C GLU A 61 0.13 20.78 7.93
N PRO A 62 -1.16 20.57 7.58
CA PRO A 62 -1.64 19.25 7.25
C PRO A 62 -0.82 18.58 6.14
N PRO A 63 -0.29 17.36 6.35
CA PRO A 63 0.53 16.68 5.38
C PRO A 63 -0.28 16.14 4.20
N ILE A 64 0.40 15.85 3.11
CA ILE A 64 -0.09 15.00 2.03
C ILE A 64 0.25 13.55 2.39
N LEU A 65 -0.76 12.69 2.44
CA LEU A 65 -0.55 11.27 2.77
C LEU A 65 -0.48 10.45 1.49
N VAL A 66 0.59 9.68 1.36
CA VAL A 66 0.79 8.74 0.25
C VAL A 66 0.65 7.31 0.79
N GLY A 67 -0.20 6.51 0.19
CA GLY A 67 -0.46 5.17 0.72
C GLY A 67 -0.68 4.10 -0.36
N HIS A 68 0.10 3.01 -0.26
CA HIS A 68 -0.04 1.83 -1.08
C HIS A 68 -0.79 0.72 -0.33
N SER A 69 -1.73 0.05 -0.98
CA SER A 69 -2.41 -1.15 -0.46
C SER A 69 -2.93 -0.95 0.98
N LEU A 70 -2.39 -1.64 1.98
CA LEU A 70 -2.70 -1.46 3.40
C LEU A 70 -2.38 -0.03 3.87
N GLY A 71 -1.31 0.58 3.38
CA GLY A 71 -1.00 2.01 3.63
C GLY A 71 -2.11 2.91 3.13
N GLY A 72 -2.67 2.63 1.94
CA GLY A 72 -3.85 3.33 1.40
C GLY A 72 -5.07 3.21 2.31
N TYR A 73 -5.31 2.04 2.89
CA TYR A 73 -6.36 1.84 3.90
C TYR A 73 -6.15 2.74 5.13
N LEU A 74 -4.92 2.82 5.63
CA LEU A 74 -4.60 3.64 6.80
C LEU A 74 -4.77 5.13 6.50
N CYS A 75 -4.34 5.60 5.33
CA CYS A 75 -4.52 6.98 4.86
C CYS A 75 -6.01 7.33 4.73
N LEU A 76 -6.81 6.48 4.06
CA LEU A 76 -8.27 6.66 3.95
C LEU A 76 -8.93 6.74 5.33
N ARG A 77 -8.60 5.80 6.20
CA ARG A 77 -9.16 5.76 7.55
C ARG A 77 -8.79 7.00 8.38
N TYR A 78 -7.58 7.51 8.22
CA TYR A 78 -7.12 8.73 8.89
C TYR A 78 -7.87 9.96 8.35
N ALA A 79 -7.94 10.09 7.03
CA ALA A 79 -8.66 11.18 6.36
C ALA A 79 -10.16 11.20 6.70
N ILE A 80 -10.81 10.04 6.80
CA ILE A 80 -12.22 9.93 7.24
C ILE A 80 -12.40 10.43 8.68
N ARG A 81 -11.43 10.21 9.57
CA ARG A 81 -11.52 10.57 10.98
C ARG A 81 -11.04 11.98 11.28
N HIS A 82 -10.10 12.47 10.50
CA HIS A 82 -9.40 13.74 10.70
C HIS A 82 -9.25 14.50 9.37
N PRO A 83 -10.38 14.82 8.68
CA PRO A 83 -10.31 15.45 7.36
C PRO A 83 -9.55 16.78 7.39
N GLU A 84 -9.63 17.50 8.48
CA GLU A 84 -8.94 18.78 8.71
C GLU A 84 -7.41 18.63 8.87
N LYS A 85 -6.92 17.42 9.12
CA LYS A 85 -5.49 17.12 9.32
C LYS A 85 -4.81 16.54 8.08
N VAL A 86 -5.48 16.55 6.92
CA VAL A 86 -4.94 15.99 5.67
C VAL A 86 -5.13 17.00 4.57
N ARG A 87 -4.03 17.49 3.98
CA ARG A 87 -4.07 18.42 2.84
C ARG A 87 -4.53 17.73 1.56
N ALA A 88 -3.99 16.54 1.27
CA ALA A 88 -4.36 15.75 0.10
C ALA A 88 -4.00 14.27 0.29
N LEU A 89 -4.54 13.41 -0.56
CA LEU A 89 -4.22 11.97 -0.61
C LEU A 89 -3.63 11.57 -1.96
N VAL A 90 -2.61 10.71 -1.94
CA VAL A 90 -2.16 9.93 -3.09
C VAL A 90 -2.31 8.45 -2.72
N LEU A 91 -3.20 7.76 -3.40
CA LEU A 91 -3.54 6.38 -3.12
C LEU A 91 -3.11 5.50 -4.31
N THR A 92 -2.31 4.49 -4.04
CA THR A 92 -1.93 3.50 -5.05
C THR A 92 -2.43 2.12 -4.67
N ASN A 93 -3.23 1.50 -5.54
CA ASN A 93 -3.87 0.20 -5.30
C ASN A 93 -4.42 0.06 -3.88
N PRO A 94 -5.20 1.05 -3.36
CA PRO A 94 -5.55 1.09 -1.95
C PRO A 94 -6.51 -0.04 -1.58
N PHE A 95 -6.23 -0.67 -0.45
CA PHE A 95 -7.17 -1.56 0.21
C PHE A 95 -8.22 -0.71 0.94
N TYR A 96 -9.52 -1.02 0.83
CA TYR A 96 -10.59 -0.31 1.56
C TYR A 96 -11.70 -1.23 2.06
N LYS A 97 -11.76 -2.46 1.55
CA LYS A 97 -12.69 -3.50 2.02
C LYS A 97 -12.15 -4.91 1.73
N LEU A 98 -12.59 -5.88 2.52
CA LEU A 98 -12.09 -7.26 2.40
C LEU A 98 -12.45 -7.92 1.05
N ASP A 99 -13.56 -7.51 0.44
CA ASP A 99 -14.04 -8.11 -0.81
C ASP A 99 -13.17 -7.80 -2.04
N GLN A 100 -12.22 -6.85 -1.92
CA GLN A 100 -11.22 -6.63 -2.97
C GLN A 100 -10.26 -7.83 -3.12
N LEU A 101 -10.05 -8.59 -2.06
CA LEU A 101 -9.21 -9.79 -2.11
C LEU A 101 -9.90 -10.93 -2.86
N PRO A 102 -9.19 -11.65 -3.73
CA PRO A 102 -9.70 -12.89 -4.32
C PRO A 102 -10.22 -13.87 -3.27
N ALA A 103 -11.28 -14.61 -3.58
CA ALA A 103 -11.94 -15.52 -2.63
C ALA A 103 -10.99 -16.56 -2.01
N LEU A 104 -10.00 -17.02 -2.79
CA LEU A 104 -8.98 -17.95 -2.33
C LEU A 104 -8.11 -17.32 -1.24
N LEU A 105 -7.61 -16.09 -1.45
CA LEU A 105 -6.81 -15.36 -0.46
C LEU A 105 -7.64 -15.05 0.80
N ARG A 106 -8.90 -14.65 0.65
CA ARG A 106 -9.79 -14.46 1.82
C ARG A 106 -9.93 -15.73 2.65
N ARG A 107 -9.98 -16.89 2.01
CA ARG A 107 -10.09 -18.18 2.72
C ARG A 107 -8.82 -18.52 3.50
N THR A 108 -7.63 -18.22 2.96
CA THR A 108 -6.36 -18.46 3.67
C THR A 108 -6.27 -17.59 4.92
N TYR A 109 -6.65 -16.32 4.83
CA TYR A 109 -6.63 -15.40 5.97
C TYR A 109 -7.56 -15.79 7.13
N ARG A 110 -8.59 -16.61 6.91
CA ARG A 110 -9.49 -17.09 7.99
C ARG A 110 -8.82 -17.95 9.06
N ARG A 111 -7.56 -18.37 8.85
CA ARG A 111 -6.79 -19.20 9.79
C ARG A 111 -5.49 -18.50 10.18
N PRO A 112 -5.56 -17.40 10.96
CA PRO A 112 -4.41 -16.52 11.20
C PRO A 112 -3.23 -17.24 11.86
N THR A 113 -3.49 -18.14 12.82
CA THR A 113 -2.45 -18.89 13.53
C THR A 113 -1.71 -19.86 12.61
N ILE A 114 -2.45 -20.52 11.69
CA ILE A 114 -1.85 -21.44 10.72
C ILE A 114 -1.01 -20.64 9.71
N ASN A 115 -1.55 -19.54 9.19
CA ASN A 115 -0.81 -18.69 8.27
C ASN A 115 0.47 -18.14 8.90
N ALA A 116 0.39 -17.65 10.14
CA ALA A 116 1.56 -17.18 10.86
C ALA A 116 2.63 -18.28 11.00
N LEU A 117 2.21 -19.50 11.33
CA LEU A 117 3.12 -20.63 11.47
C LEU A 117 3.77 -21.03 10.13
N VAL A 118 2.98 -21.01 9.04
CA VAL A 118 3.50 -21.31 7.69
C VAL A 118 4.52 -20.25 7.27
N VAL A 119 4.19 -18.97 7.41
CA VAL A 119 5.07 -17.85 7.05
C VAL A 119 6.36 -17.88 7.90
N GLU A 120 6.25 -18.14 9.20
CA GLU A 120 7.39 -18.21 10.12
C GLU A 120 8.42 -19.27 9.69
N ARG A 121 7.92 -20.43 9.23
CA ARG A 121 8.77 -21.56 8.81
C ARG A 121 9.18 -21.51 7.34
N MET A 122 8.57 -20.65 6.56
CA MET A 122 8.84 -20.56 5.11
C MET A 122 10.25 -20.01 4.88
N PRO A 123 11.13 -20.73 4.17
CA PRO A 123 12.44 -20.22 3.78
C PRO A 123 12.32 -19.03 2.82
N GLU A 124 13.31 -18.13 2.89
CA GLU A 124 13.35 -16.92 2.05
C GLU A 124 13.27 -17.24 0.55
N TRP A 125 13.92 -18.31 0.08
CA TRP A 125 13.93 -18.70 -1.32
C TRP A 125 12.53 -19.04 -1.86
N ILE A 126 11.59 -19.49 -1.01
CA ILE A 126 10.20 -19.73 -1.42
C ILE A 126 9.49 -18.40 -1.68
N PHE A 127 9.68 -17.39 -0.82
CA PHE A 127 9.15 -16.05 -1.08
C PHE A 127 9.68 -15.48 -2.39
N ARG A 128 10.99 -15.59 -2.61
CA ARG A 128 11.60 -15.16 -3.87
C ARG A 128 11.02 -15.90 -5.08
N TRP A 129 10.87 -17.21 -5.00
CA TRP A 129 10.27 -18.01 -6.06
C TRP A 129 8.83 -17.58 -6.38
N ILE A 130 7.99 -17.32 -5.36
CA ILE A 130 6.64 -16.82 -5.54
C ILE A 130 6.66 -15.46 -6.25
N ILE A 131 7.53 -14.54 -5.82
CA ILE A 131 7.67 -13.22 -6.42
C ILE A 131 8.16 -13.32 -7.86
N ASP A 132 9.14 -14.16 -8.14
CA ASP A 132 9.66 -14.39 -9.48
C ASP A 132 8.59 -15.00 -10.41
N LEU A 133 7.77 -15.92 -9.90
CA LEU A 133 6.66 -16.52 -10.65
C LEU A 133 5.58 -15.48 -11.00
N THR A 134 5.18 -14.66 -10.04
CA THR A 134 4.19 -13.60 -10.28
C THR A 134 4.73 -12.54 -11.24
N ASN A 135 6.00 -12.16 -11.09
CA ASN A 135 6.68 -11.23 -11.99
C ASN A 135 6.76 -11.78 -13.42
N ALA A 136 7.14 -13.06 -13.57
CA ALA A 136 7.18 -13.71 -14.88
C ALA A 136 5.80 -13.81 -15.54
N ALA A 137 4.74 -13.98 -14.75
CA ALA A 137 3.37 -13.97 -15.26
C ALA A 137 2.96 -12.59 -15.81
N LEU A 138 3.40 -11.50 -15.19
CA LEU A 138 3.23 -10.14 -15.72
C LEU A 138 4.01 -9.91 -17.02
N GLY A 139 5.27 -10.34 -17.07
CA GLY A 139 6.12 -10.24 -18.26
C GLY A 139 5.62 -11.03 -19.48
N ARG A 140 4.88 -12.10 -19.27
CA ARG A 140 4.26 -12.92 -20.35
C ARG A 140 3.17 -12.18 -21.13
N THR A 141 2.72 -11.04 -20.68
CA THR A 141 1.70 -10.23 -21.37
C THR A 141 2.28 -9.31 -22.47
N GLY A 142 3.56 -9.43 -22.77
CA GLY A 142 4.23 -8.73 -23.89
C GLY A 142 4.82 -7.36 -23.51
N ASP A 143 4.61 -6.91 -22.29
CA ASP A 143 5.12 -5.62 -21.80
C ASP A 143 6.32 -5.86 -20.87
N SER A 144 7.53 -5.76 -21.40
CA SER A 144 8.78 -5.92 -20.63
C SER A 144 8.93 -4.88 -19.52
N ASP A 145 8.28 -3.71 -19.69
CA ASP A 145 8.39 -2.58 -18.76
C ASP A 145 7.60 -2.78 -17.46
N LEU A 146 6.81 -3.86 -17.35
CA LEU A 146 6.00 -4.16 -16.16
C LEU A 146 6.67 -5.08 -15.15
N THR A 147 7.85 -5.60 -15.48
CA THR A 147 8.59 -6.50 -14.59
C THR A 147 9.39 -5.72 -13.56
N LEU A 148 9.31 -6.17 -12.31
CA LEU A 148 10.16 -5.66 -11.25
C LEU A 148 11.63 -6.00 -11.53
N SER A 149 12.54 -5.06 -11.25
CA SER A 149 13.98 -5.34 -11.31
C SER A 149 14.39 -6.41 -10.29
N ASP A 150 15.54 -7.05 -10.53
CA ASP A 150 16.09 -8.07 -9.62
C ASP A 150 16.27 -7.54 -8.21
N SER A 151 16.73 -6.30 -8.07
CA SER A 151 16.93 -5.65 -6.77
C SER A 151 15.61 -5.45 -6.02
N VAL A 152 14.54 -5.03 -6.70
CA VAL A 152 13.21 -4.88 -6.11
C VAL A 152 12.65 -6.23 -5.68
N ARG A 153 12.77 -7.26 -6.53
CA ARG A 153 12.29 -8.61 -6.19
C ARG A 153 13.02 -9.20 -4.98
N LEU A 154 14.35 -9.00 -4.92
CA LEU A 154 15.15 -9.44 -3.76
C LEU A 154 14.70 -8.69 -2.49
N GLN A 155 14.57 -7.36 -2.56
CA GLN A 155 14.12 -6.56 -1.43
C GLN A 155 12.73 -6.98 -0.96
N THR A 156 11.81 -7.22 -1.90
CA THR A 156 10.45 -7.69 -1.57
C THR A 156 10.49 -9.04 -0.82
N ALA A 157 11.33 -10.00 -1.27
CA ALA A 157 11.48 -11.28 -0.58
C ALA A 157 12.03 -11.14 0.84
N LEU A 158 13.00 -10.25 1.03
CA LEU A 158 13.54 -9.91 2.36
C LEU A 158 12.48 -9.27 3.26
N ASP A 159 11.67 -8.36 2.74
CA ASP A 159 10.60 -7.69 3.48
C ASP A 159 9.51 -8.68 3.91
N TYR A 160 9.15 -9.63 3.04
CA TYR A 160 8.26 -10.74 3.42
C TYR A 160 8.84 -11.54 4.59
N LYS A 161 10.12 -11.89 4.55
CA LYS A 161 10.78 -12.66 5.60
C LYS A 161 10.93 -11.87 6.90
N ARG A 162 11.16 -10.56 6.81
CA ARG A 162 11.28 -9.67 7.97
C ARG A 162 9.96 -9.27 8.59
N THR A 163 8.87 -9.43 7.86
CA THR A 163 7.52 -9.12 8.36
C THR A 163 7.13 -10.10 9.47
N ALA A 164 6.60 -9.56 10.58
CA ALA A 164 6.11 -10.39 11.67
C ALA A 164 5.04 -11.37 11.17
N PRO A 165 5.14 -12.68 11.43
CA PRO A 165 4.20 -13.67 10.91
C PRO A 165 2.73 -13.35 11.22
N GLY A 166 2.46 -12.77 12.40
CA GLY A 166 1.12 -12.35 12.79
C GLY A 166 0.55 -11.19 11.98
N ALA A 167 1.40 -10.40 11.29
CA ALA A 167 0.96 -9.27 10.48
C ALA A 167 0.13 -9.72 9.26
N PHE A 168 0.33 -10.94 8.77
CA PHE A 168 -0.48 -11.52 7.69
C PHE A 168 -1.97 -11.72 8.07
N ASN A 169 -2.34 -11.56 9.35
CA ASN A 169 -3.73 -11.53 9.78
C ASN A 169 -4.42 -10.16 9.64
N ILE A 170 -3.68 -9.08 9.41
CA ILE A 170 -4.23 -7.71 9.37
C ILE A 170 -5.44 -7.57 8.45
N PRO A 171 -5.44 -8.13 7.21
CA PRO A 171 -6.58 -8.00 6.29
C PRO A 171 -7.90 -8.51 6.87
N ASN A 172 -7.89 -9.54 7.72
CA ASN A 172 -9.12 -10.07 8.36
C ASN A 172 -9.77 -9.12 9.36
N THR A 173 -9.07 -8.09 9.77
CA THR A 173 -9.52 -7.18 10.83
C THR A 173 -9.76 -5.76 10.31
N VAL A 174 -9.72 -5.58 8.97
CA VAL A 174 -10.09 -4.31 8.34
C VAL A 174 -11.59 -4.12 8.43
N ARG A 175 -12.01 -2.89 8.65
CA ARG A 175 -13.39 -2.48 8.52
C ARG A 175 -13.64 -2.08 7.05
N ASP A 176 -14.80 -2.38 6.53
CA ASP A 176 -15.26 -1.85 5.25
C ASP A 176 -15.44 -0.32 5.37
N LEU A 177 -14.75 0.44 4.52
CA LEU A 177 -14.80 1.90 4.51
C LEU A 177 -15.80 2.46 3.51
N THR A 178 -16.49 1.61 2.73
CA THR A 178 -17.34 2.05 1.61
C THR A 178 -18.35 3.13 2.00
N SER A 179 -19.04 2.97 3.13
CA SER A 179 -20.04 3.94 3.60
C SER A 179 -19.44 5.26 4.10
N ASP A 180 -18.17 5.29 4.44
CA ASP A 180 -17.49 6.47 4.99
C ASP A 180 -16.69 7.24 3.92
N LEU A 181 -16.51 6.68 2.71
CA LEU A 181 -15.73 7.31 1.61
C LEU A 181 -16.22 8.72 1.24
N PRO A 182 -17.53 9.06 1.26
CA PRO A 182 -17.99 10.43 0.98
C PRO A 182 -17.45 11.49 1.95
N ARG A 183 -16.88 11.09 3.08
CA ARG A 183 -16.24 12.01 4.05
C ARG A 183 -14.81 12.39 3.66
N VAL A 184 -14.23 11.75 2.65
CA VAL A 184 -12.90 12.06 2.12
C VAL A 184 -13.05 13.22 1.13
N THR A 185 -13.05 14.44 1.64
CA THR A 185 -13.34 15.66 0.85
C THR A 185 -12.11 16.38 0.31
N MET A 186 -10.92 16.06 0.84
CA MET A 186 -9.66 16.64 0.37
C MET A 186 -9.30 16.14 -1.05
N PRO A 187 -8.51 16.93 -1.82
CA PRO A 187 -8.00 16.51 -3.12
C PRO A 187 -7.35 15.12 -3.03
N THR A 188 -7.75 14.21 -3.91
CA THR A 188 -7.27 12.82 -3.89
C THR A 188 -6.85 12.39 -5.30
N LEU A 189 -5.63 11.87 -5.42
CA LEU A 189 -5.16 11.14 -6.59
C LEU A 189 -5.26 9.64 -6.31
N LEU A 190 -5.96 8.92 -7.19
CA LEU A 190 -6.07 7.46 -7.14
C LEU A 190 -5.39 6.83 -8.37
N LEU A 191 -4.31 6.09 -8.15
CA LEU A 191 -3.60 5.35 -9.18
C LEU A 191 -3.71 3.85 -8.90
N TRP A 192 -3.85 3.03 -9.94
CA TRP A 192 -3.87 1.58 -9.77
C TRP A 192 -3.26 0.87 -10.96
N GLY A 193 -2.61 -0.26 -10.72
CA GLY A 193 -2.14 -1.13 -11.78
C GLY A 193 -3.31 -1.79 -12.51
N ASP A 194 -3.34 -1.69 -13.83
CA ASP A 194 -4.38 -2.29 -14.70
C ASP A 194 -4.42 -3.82 -14.64
N ARG A 195 -3.35 -4.44 -14.15
CA ARG A 195 -3.16 -5.90 -14.02
C ARG A 195 -2.94 -6.36 -12.57
N ASP A 196 -3.51 -5.64 -11.61
CA ASP A 196 -3.44 -6.02 -10.19
C ASP A 196 -4.08 -7.40 -9.95
N GLN A 197 -3.26 -8.38 -9.54
CA GLN A 197 -3.70 -9.74 -9.21
C GLN A 197 -3.95 -9.93 -7.70
N THR A 198 -3.60 -8.93 -6.89
CA THR A 198 -3.76 -8.95 -5.44
C THR A 198 -5.10 -8.38 -5.01
N LEU A 199 -5.47 -7.24 -5.59
CA LEU A 199 -6.77 -6.60 -5.38
C LEU A 199 -7.51 -6.51 -6.71
N ALA A 200 -8.81 -6.80 -6.71
CA ALA A 200 -9.63 -6.77 -7.93
C ALA A 200 -9.58 -5.40 -8.61
N PRO A 201 -9.03 -5.27 -9.84
CA PRO A 201 -8.87 -3.99 -10.53
C PRO A 201 -10.18 -3.23 -10.69
N ASP A 202 -11.29 -3.94 -10.91
CA ASP A 202 -12.64 -3.37 -11.05
C ASP A 202 -13.14 -2.63 -9.79
N SER A 203 -12.48 -2.84 -8.65
CA SER A 203 -12.80 -2.15 -7.40
C SER A 203 -12.35 -0.69 -7.39
N PHE A 204 -11.31 -0.33 -8.14
CA PHE A 204 -10.72 1.01 -8.10
C PHE A 204 -11.57 2.08 -8.82
N PRO A 205 -12.17 1.84 -10.00
CA PRO A 205 -13.15 2.76 -10.58
C PRO A 205 -14.37 2.99 -9.68
N ALA A 206 -14.81 1.96 -8.93
CA ALA A 206 -15.89 2.11 -7.96
C ALA A 206 -15.47 2.99 -6.78
N LEU A 207 -14.25 2.80 -6.26
CA LEU A 207 -13.66 3.64 -5.23
C LEU A 207 -13.56 5.10 -5.71
N LEU A 208 -13.03 5.32 -6.92
CA LEU A 208 -12.88 6.65 -7.50
C LEU A 208 -14.21 7.43 -7.53
N ARG A 209 -15.30 6.75 -7.96
CA ARG A 209 -16.65 7.36 -7.98
C ARG A 209 -17.21 7.67 -6.59
N SER A 210 -16.71 6.99 -5.56
CA SER A 210 -17.17 7.18 -4.18
C SER A 210 -16.45 8.30 -3.42
N LEU A 211 -15.38 8.85 -4.01
CA LEU A 211 -14.57 9.93 -3.42
C LEU A 211 -14.98 11.26 -4.06
N PRO A 212 -15.51 12.24 -3.28
CA PRO A 212 -16.10 13.48 -3.83
C PRO A 212 -15.13 14.36 -4.63
N ASN A 213 -13.86 14.40 -4.22
CA ASN A 213 -12.84 15.26 -4.81
C ASN A 213 -11.63 14.45 -5.27
N ALA A 214 -11.89 13.42 -6.07
CA ALA A 214 -10.85 12.53 -6.54
C ALA A 214 -10.72 12.54 -8.05
N ARG A 215 -9.49 12.43 -8.53
CA ARG A 215 -9.14 12.07 -9.90
C ARG A 215 -8.22 10.87 -9.88
N GLY A 216 -8.17 10.12 -10.96
CA GLY A 216 -7.27 8.97 -11.03
C GLY A 216 -7.39 8.21 -12.32
N GLN A 217 -6.47 7.29 -12.50
CA GLN A 217 -6.39 6.44 -13.68
C GLN A 217 -5.64 5.14 -13.39
N ALA A 218 -5.79 4.20 -14.30
CA ALA A 218 -4.94 3.04 -14.35
C ALA A 218 -3.53 3.44 -14.82
N VAL A 219 -2.53 2.76 -14.28
CA VAL A 219 -1.13 2.79 -14.68
C VAL A 219 -0.77 1.38 -15.15
N SER A 220 -0.01 1.26 -16.22
CA SER A 220 0.46 -0.05 -16.65
C SER A 220 1.28 -0.71 -15.55
N GLY A 221 0.81 -1.86 -15.04
CA GLY A 221 1.49 -2.58 -13.96
C GLY A 221 0.58 -3.47 -13.14
N GLY A 222 1.21 -4.17 -12.20
CA GLY A 222 0.54 -5.03 -11.23
C GLY A 222 0.15 -4.29 -9.94
N HIS A 223 0.27 -4.99 -8.81
CA HIS A 223 -0.06 -4.43 -7.49
C HIS A 223 0.86 -3.31 -7.01
N VAL A 224 2.03 -3.17 -7.57
CA VAL A 224 3.06 -2.20 -7.18
C VAL A 224 3.50 -1.31 -8.37
N PRO A 225 2.59 -0.54 -9.00
CA PRO A 225 2.90 0.26 -10.19
C PRO A 225 3.97 1.33 -9.90
N HIS A 226 4.07 1.82 -8.68
CA HIS A 226 5.11 2.74 -8.23
C HIS A 226 6.53 2.15 -8.24
N GLN A 227 6.66 0.82 -8.34
CA GLN A 227 7.95 0.13 -8.44
C GLN A 227 8.17 -0.47 -9.84
N SER A 228 7.10 -0.93 -10.51
CA SER A 228 7.22 -1.55 -11.84
C SER A 228 7.20 -0.53 -12.98
N ASN A 229 6.56 0.63 -12.78
CA ASN A 229 6.50 1.74 -13.75
C ASN A 229 6.71 3.10 -13.03
N PRO A 230 7.87 3.28 -12.37
CA PRO A 230 8.10 4.45 -11.52
C PRO A 230 8.06 5.77 -12.28
N SER A 231 8.51 5.80 -13.53
CA SER A 231 8.54 7.03 -14.34
C SER A 231 7.14 7.60 -14.57
N GLU A 232 6.20 6.78 -14.99
CA GLU A 232 4.81 7.21 -15.19
C GLU A 232 4.13 7.54 -13.86
N PHE A 233 4.32 6.68 -12.86
CA PHE A 233 3.75 6.88 -11.54
C PHE A 233 4.21 8.20 -10.93
N ASN A 234 5.52 8.47 -10.88
CA ASN A 234 6.10 9.67 -10.29
C ASN A 234 5.67 10.92 -11.05
N ARG A 235 5.62 10.89 -12.39
CA ARG A 235 5.11 12.00 -13.20
C ARG A 235 3.68 12.37 -12.79
N LEU A 236 2.78 11.39 -12.68
CA LEU A 236 1.37 11.62 -12.31
C LEU A 236 1.25 12.18 -10.87
N VAL A 237 2.06 11.68 -9.94
CA VAL A 237 2.10 12.19 -8.57
C VAL A 237 2.57 13.65 -8.57
N LEU A 238 3.68 13.97 -9.23
CA LEU A 238 4.23 15.33 -9.25
C LEU A 238 3.29 16.33 -9.95
N GLU A 239 2.61 15.92 -11.02
CA GLU A 239 1.57 16.73 -11.69
C GLU A 239 0.39 17.01 -10.74
N PHE A 240 -0.02 16.01 -9.96
CA PHE A 240 -1.05 16.19 -8.95
C PHE A 240 -0.61 17.17 -7.87
N LEU A 241 0.59 16.99 -7.32
CA LEU A 241 1.12 17.85 -6.26
C LEU A 241 1.21 19.32 -6.71
N LYS A 242 1.67 19.57 -7.95
CA LYS A 242 1.73 20.93 -8.54
C LYS A 242 0.36 21.57 -8.74
N SER A 243 -0.70 20.78 -8.84
CA SER A 243 -2.08 21.26 -9.04
C SER A 243 -2.82 21.55 -7.73
N LEU A 244 -2.22 21.24 -6.60
CA LEU A 244 -2.83 21.51 -5.29
C LEU A 244 -2.82 23.04 -5.00
N PRO A 245 -3.90 23.56 -4.39
CA PRO A 245 -3.97 24.97 -3.97
C PRO A 245 -2.97 25.28 -2.86
#